data_6ba0f93518db16f77abffa93b5d774b4
#
_entry.id   6ba0f93518db16f77abffa93b5d774b4
#
_cell.length_a   1.000
_cell.length_b   1.000
_cell.length_c   1.000
_cell.angle_alpha   90.00
_cell.angle_beta   90.00
_cell.angle_gamma   90.00
#
_symmetry.space_group_name_H-M   'P 1'
#
loop_
_entity.id
_entity.type
_entity.pdbx_description
1 polymer ?
#
loop_
_entity_poly.entity_id
_entity_poly.type
_entity_poly.pdbx_seq_one_letter_code
_entity_poly.pdbx_strand_id
1 'polypeptide(L)'
;STSRGLGDVYKRQETLFAERGMRLPVIVSGTLTSSGRTLAGQTIEAFYTSVAHAEPLAVSLNCSFGAKALLPYLERLAAVSEFRVAVYPNAGLPNVMGGYDETPAMFAADVEEYMRRGLVNLVGGCCGTTPLHIFELAKIVNNYTPRPLPQRRHVTCLSGLEQLRIVPEANFVNVGERTNVAGSAKFARLIREKNYEEALSVARAQVEAGANIVDVCMDDGLIDGPEAMRDFLNLMGSEPEISAVPVMIDSSKWEVLETGLRVVQGKSVVNSISLKEGEQEFLHRARLIRRYGAAAVVMLFDEQGQADTYARKIEVAQRAYKLLTDDGFPAEDIIFDPNILAVATGIEAHDAYARDFIEAVRWIKRNLPHAKISGGVSNLSFAFRGNNAVREAMHSVFLYHAIQAGMDMAIVNPQMLQIYSDIEPGLLERVEDVILCRRADAAERLTEYASQFTKTAATQTQHTDAWRSEPLGKRIEYAMLKGVADYIEQDALEGYRTLGSPLAVIDRLLMPAMEVVGNLFLSLIHISEPTRRRGI
;
A
#
# COMPACT_ATOMS: atom_id res chain seq x y z
N SER A 1 17.39 -13.43 7.19
CA SER A 1 16.94 -12.31 8.00
C SER A 1 16.13 -12.80 9.20
N THR A 2 16.25 -12.12 10.34
CA THR A 2 15.58 -12.50 11.60
C THR A 2 14.06 -12.46 11.52
N SER A 3 13.47 -11.61 10.65
CA SER A 3 12.03 -11.56 10.42
C SER A 3 11.49 -12.79 9.70
N ARG A 4 12.29 -13.45 8.83
CA ARG A 4 11.90 -14.74 8.22
C ARG A 4 11.82 -15.84 9.25
N GLY A 5 12.75 -15.91 10.20
CA GLY A 5 12.73 -16.91 11.24
C GLY A 5 11.49 -16.83 12.14
N LEU A 6 11.08 -15.63 12.53
CA LEU A 6 9.85 -15.42 13.30
C LEU A 6 8.60 -15.80 12.49
N GLY A 7 8.51 -15.39 11.22
CA GLY A 7 7.40 -15.74 10.33
C GLY A 7 7.23 -17.25 10.21
N ASP A 8 8.30 -18.01 10.04
CA ASP A 8 8.27 -19.46 9.95
C ASP A 8 7.86 -20.12 11.28
N VAL A 9 8.31 -19.57 12.41
CA VAL A 9 8.01 -20.14 13.73
C VAL A 9 6.52 -20.04 14.03
N TYR A 10 5.90 -18.87 13.98
CA TYR A 10 4.48 -18.77 14.33
C TYR A 10 3.54 -19.37 13.28
N LYS A 11 3.93 -19.39 11.99
CA LYS A 11 3.18 -20.13 10.96
C LYS A 11 3.14 -21.63 11.25
N ARG A 12 4.26 -22.21 11.69
CA ARG A 12 4.32 -23.60 12.15
C ARG A 12 3.51 -23.81 13.43
N GLN A 13 3.54 -22.85 14.36
CA GLN A 13 2.72 -22.90 15.57
C GLN A 13 1.22 -22.90 15.23
N GLU A 14 0.75 -22.03 14.34
CA GLU A 14 -0.65 -22.00 13.90
C GLU A 14 -1.06 -23.32 13.24
N THR A 15 -0.18 -23.92 12.43
CA THR A 15 -0.42 -25.24 11.84
C THR A 15 -0.56 -26.31 12.94
N LEU A 16 0.36 -26.33 13.90
CA LEU A 16 0.34 -27.27 15.03
C LEU A 16 -0.91 -27.07 15.91
N PHE A 17 -1.31 -25.82 16.15
CA PHE A 17 -2.53 -25.54 16.92
C PHE A 17 -3.78 -26.06 16.23
N ALA A 18 -3.86 -25.90 14.91
CA ALA A 18 -4.95 -26.46 14.11
C ALA A 18 -4.97 -28.00 14.14
N GLU A 19 -3.80 -28.64 14.00
CA GLU A 19 -3.67 -30.12 14.06
C GLU A 19 -4.01 -30.70 15.44
N ARG A 20 -3.66 -29.96 16.50
CA ARG A 20 -3.85 -30.40 17.88
C ARG A 20 -5.20 -30.00 18.48
N GLY A 21 -5.97 -29.15 17.79
CA GLY A 21 -7.23 -28.60 18.30
C GLY A 21 -7.09 -27.76 19.57
N MET A 22 -5.90 -27.20 19.84
CA MET A 22 -5.60 -26.40 21.02
C MET A 22 -4.69 -25.23 20.65
N ARG A 23 -4.88 -24.09 21.31
CA ARG A 23 -4.06 -22.89 21.12
C ARG A 23 -3.40 -22.49 22.44
N LEU A 24 -2.09 -22.35 22.44
CA LEU A 24 -1.33 -21.78 23.54
C LEU A 24 -1.24 -20.24 23.39
N PRO A 25 -1.20 -19.49 24.50
CA PRO A 25 -0.96 -18.04 24.42
C PRO A 25 0.43 -17.76 23.86
N VAL A 26 0.50 -16.86 22.86
CA VAL A 26 1.74 -16.48 22.19
C VAL A 26 2.02 -15.00 22.49
N ILE A 27 3.24 -14.68 22.89
CA ILE A 27 3.75 -13.31 22.98
C ILE A 27 4.77 -13.13 21.85
N VAL A 28 4.56 -12.12 20.98
CA VAL A 28 5.50 -11.78 19.92
C VAL A 28 6.30 -10.57 20.35
N SER A 29 7.64 -10.73 20.42
CA SER A 29 8.53 -9.68 20.90
C SER A 29 9.48 -9.18 19.82
N GLY A 30 9.55 -7.86 19.63
CA GLY A 30 10.46 -7.17 18.74
C GLY A 30 11.63 -6.57 19.49
N THR A 31 12.82 -6.64 18.85
CA THR A 31 14.03 -5.96 19.31
C THR A 31 14.39 -4.86 18.33
N LEU A 32 14.70 -3.66 18.84
CA LEU A 32 15.00 -2.49 18.03
C LEU A 32 16.52 -2.24 17.96
N THR A 33 16.97 -1.68 16.86
CA THR A 33 18.31 -1.10 16.71
C THR A 33 18.35 0.33 17.28
N SER A 34 19.52 0.93 17.33
CA SER A 34 19.68 2.34 17.74
C SER A 34 18.89 3.33 16.89
N SER A 35 18.52 2.94 15.66
CA SER A 35 17.68 3.75 14.78
C SER A 35 16.18 3.67 15.12
N GLY A 36 15.77 2.86 16.11
CA GLY A 36 14.37 2.65 16.47
C GLY A 36 13.59 1.74 15.51
N ARG A 37 14.32 0.99 14.67
CA ARG A 37 13.76 -0.01 13.75
C ARG A 37 14.13 -1.41 14.21
N THR A 38 13.35 -2.41 13.78
CA THR A 38 13.74 -3.82 13.97
C THR A 38 15.03 -4.13 13.21
N LEU A 39 15.66 -5.27 13.51
CA LEU A 39 16.85 -5.72 12.77
C LEU A 39 16.57 -5.90 11.26
N ALA A 40 15.34 -6.15 10.88
CA ALA A 40 14.90 -6.22 9.48
C ALA A 40 14.61 -4.85 8.86
N GLY A 41 14.77 -3.74 9.61
CA GLY A 41 14.53 -2.38 9.13
C GLY A 41 13.11 -1.86 9.29
N GLN A 42 12.16 -2.66 9.81
CA GLN A 42 10.77 -2.25 9.97
C GLN A 42 10.60 -1.20 11.07
N THR A 43 9.70 -0.25 10.83
CA THR A 43 9.14 0.60 11.89
C THR A 43 8.31 -0.23 12.87
N ILE A 44 7.98 0.33 14.03
CA ILE A 44 7.15 -0.34 15.03
C ILE A 44 5.76 -0.65 14.48
N GLU A 45 5.17 0.26 13.75
CA GLU A 45 3.87 0.11 13.11
C GLU A 45 3.89 -0.98 12.03
N ALA A 46 4.96 -1.04 11.23
CA ALA A 46 5.14 -2.10 10.24
C ALA A 46 5.37 -3.47 10.89
N PHE A 47 6.17 -3.52 11.95
CA PHE A 47 6.36 -4.74 12.75
C PHE A 47 5.02 -5.23 13.33
N TYR A 48 4.26 -4.34 14.00
CA TYR A 48 2.96 -4.68 14.54
C TYR A 48 2.01 -5.20 13.44
N THR A 49 1.92 -4.51 12.29
CA THR A 49 1.08 -4.91 11.16
C THR A 49 1.45 -6.30 10.64
N SER A 50 2.74 -6.63 10.62
CA SER A 50 3.23 -7.91 10.12
C SER A 50 2.87 -9.10 11.02
N VAL A 51 2.67 -8.89 12.32
CA VAL A 51 2.46 -9.96 13.30
C VAL A 51 1.03 -10.02 13.88
N ALA A 52 0.23 -8.97 13.65
CA ALA A 52 -1.11 -8.85 14.24
C ALA A 52 -2.07 -10.01 13.84
N HIS A 53 -1.91 -10.55 12.62
CA HIS A 53 -2.72 -11.66 12.12
C HIS A 53 -2.56 -12.97 12.94
N ALA A 54 -1.45 -13.12 13.67
CA ALA A 54 -1.24 -14.26 14.57
C ALA A 54 -2.07 -14.18 15.86
N GLU A 55 -2.84 -13.11 16.05
CA GLU A 55 -3.71 -12.87 17.22
C GLU A 55 -2.97 -13.14 18.55
N PRO A 56 -1.81 -12.49 18.79
CA PRO A 56 -1.00 -12.79 19.96
C PRO A 56 -1.68 -12.37 21.26
N LEU A 57 -1.36 -13.05 22.37
CA LEU A 57 -1.76 -12.61 23.71
C LEU A 57 -1.23 -11.21 24.00
N ALA A 58 0.02 -10.95 23.59
CA ALA A 58 0.66 -9.64 23.71
C ALA A 58 1.68 -9.44 22.59
N VAL A 59 1.87 -8.18 22.19
CA VAL A 59 3.01 -7.73 21.38
C VAL A 59 3.96 -6.98 22.31
N SER A 60 5.25 -7.21 22.16
CA SER A 60 6.22 -6.64 23.09
C SER A 60 7.44 -6.04 22.41
N LEU A 61 8.12 -5.18 23.15
CA LEU A 61 9.48 -4.73 22.87
C LEU A 61 10.41 -5.22 23.98
N ASN A 62 11.60 -5.71 23.58
CA ASN A 62 12.59 -6.17 24.53
C ASN A 62 14.00 -5.74 24.13
N CYS A 63 14.87 -5.69 25.12
CA CYS A 63 16.31 -5.49 24.92
C CYS A 63 16.68 -4.12 24.27
N SER A 64 17.92 -4.00 23.82
CA SER A 64 18.56 -2.87 23.12
C SER A 64 18.68 -1.57 23.91
N PHE A 65 17.69 -1.21 24.70
CA PHE A 65 17.63 0.06 25.44
C PHE A 65 17.31 -0.18 26.92
N GLY A 66 17.75 0.75 27.77
CA GLY A 66 17.19 0.93 29.10
C GLY A 66 15.79 1.54 29.04
N ALA A 67 15.08 1.53 30.16
CA ALA A 67 13.67 1.89 30.19
C ALA A 67 13.37 3.29 29.65
N LYS A 68 14.14 4.31 29.99
CA LYS A 68 13.91 5.69 29.50
C LYS A 68 14.00 5.80 27.97
N ALA A 69 15.01 5.18 27.39
CA ALA A 69 15.24 5.27 25.94
C ALA A 69 14.23 4.45 25.14
N LEU A 70 13.63 3.40 25.73
CA LEU A 70 12.60 2.58 25.09
C LEU A 70 11.20 3.24 25.10
N LEU A 71 10.96 4.21 25.99
CA LEU A 71 9.65 4.84 26.18
C LEU A 71 8.99 5.39 24.90
N PRO A 72 9.67 6.18 24.03
CA PRO A 72 9.04 6.71 22.81
C PRO A 72 8.56 5.62 21.86
N TYR A 73 9.27 4.52 21.80
CA TYR A 73 8.92 3.38 20.96
C TYR A 73 7.77 2.57 21.54
N LEU A 74 7.73 2.46 22.86
CA LEU A 74 6.62 1.82 23.56
C LEU A 74 5.30 2.62 23.41
N GLU A 75 5.36 3.95 23.44
CA GLU A 75 4.22 4.81 23.15
C GLU A 75 3.64 4.55 21.75
N ARG A 76 4.51 4.44 20.73
CA ARG A 76 4.11 4.11 19.37
C ARG A 76 3.45 2.73 19.29
N LEU A 77 4.04 1.71 19.92
CA LEU A 77 3.44 0.38 19.97
C LEU A 77 2.08 0.39 20.68
N ALA A 78 1.98 1.05 21.82
CA ALA A 78 0.74 1.16 22.59
C ALA A 78 -0.37 1.90 21.82
N ALA A 79 0.00 2.87 20.95
CA ALA A 79 -0.96 3.62 20.14
C ALA A 79 -1.58 2.78 19.01
N VAL A 80 -0.83 1.80 18.46
CA VAL A 80 -1.30 0.99 17.32
C VAL A 80 -1.82 -0.38 17.73
N SER A 81 -1.35 -0.94 18.86
CA SER A 81 -1.67 -2.32 19.25
C SER A 81 -3.11 -2.46 19.76
N GLU A 82 -3.85 -3.38 19.16
CA GLU A 82 -5.16 -3.86 19.62
C GLU A 82 -5.04 -5.01 20.63
N PHE A 83 -3.83 -5.56 20.80
CA PHE A 83 -3.49 -6.60 21.76
C PHE A 83 -2.85 -6.01 23.02
N ARG A 84 -2.66 -6.86 24.02
CA ARG A 84 -1.88 -6.47 25.20
C ARG A 84 -0.47 -6.06 24.80
N VAL A 85 0.08 -5.09 25.49
CA VAL A 85 1.44 -4.61 25.29
C VAL A 85 2.31 -5.09 26.44
N ALA A 86 3.43 -5.72 26.11
CA ALA A 86 4.44 -6.14 27.05
C ALA A 86 5.77 -5.41 26.79
N VAL A 87 6.61 -5.27 27.81
CA VAL A 87 7.91 -4.62 27.66
C VAL A 87 8.94 -5.23 28.59
N TYR A 88 10.17 -5.43 28.06
CA TYR A 88 11.28 -6.02 28.77
C TYR A 88 12.57 -5.22 28.48
N PRO A 89 12.76 -4.04 29.10
CA PRO A 89 13.96 -3.22 28.91
C PRO A 89 15.19 -3.85 29.59
N ASN A 90 16.38 -3.41 29.19
CA ASN A 90 17.63 -3.72 29.88
C ASN A 90 17.73 -2.92 31.19
N ALA A 91 18.57 -3.37 32.13
CA ALA A 91 18.97 -2.59 33.28
C ALA A 91 20.06 -1.56 32.88
N GLY A 92 19.65 -0.57 32.07
CA GLY A 92 20.55 0.37 31.41
C GLY A 92 21.28 -0.23 30.18
N LEU A 93 22.43 0.34 29.85
CA LEU A 93 23.34 -0.16 28.83
C LEU A 93 24.59 -0.79 29.49
N PRO A 94 25.22 -1.78 28.85
CA PRO A 94 26.45 -2.36 29.38
C PRO A 94 27.56 -1.29 29.46
N ASN A 95 28.24 -1.25 30.58
CA ASN A 95 29.43 -0.41 30.79
C ASN A 95 30.67 -0.99 30.07
N VAL A 96 31.80 -0.29 30.11
CA VAL A 96 33.05 -0.71 29.44
C VAL A 96 33.60 -2.07 29.90
N MET A 97 33.16 -2.55 31.07
CA MET A 97 33.52 -3.86 31.62
C MET A 97 32.46 -4.93 31.31
N GLY A 98 31.40 -4.59 30.55
CA GLY A 98 30.30 -5.49 30.20
C GLY A 98 29.26 -5.68 31.32
N GLY A 99 29.40 -4.97 32.46
CA GLY A 99 28.41 -4.97 33.56
C GLY A 99 27.29 -3.96 33.32
N TYR A 100 26.28 -4.01 34.18
CA TYR A 100 25.12 -3.10 34.15
C TYR A 100 25.10 -2.34 35.47
N ASP A 101 25.00 -1.01 35.40
CA ASP A 101 25.13 -0.11 36.56
C ASP A 101 23.76 0.34 37.12
N GLU A 102 22.67 0.08 36.41
CA GLU A 102 21.33 0.46 36.85
C GLU A 102 20.89 -0.46 38.02
N THR A 103 20.62 0.15 39.16
CA THR A 103 20.18 -0.58 40.36
C THR A 103 18.72 -1.03 40.25
N PRO A 104 18.28 -2.06 40.99
CA PRO A 104 16.88 -2.51 41.02
C PRO A 104 15.89 -1.38 41.28
N ALA A 105 16.20 -0.46 42.17
CA ALA A 105 15.33 0.69 42.52
C ALA A 105 15.25 1.71 41.37
N MET A 106 16.37 2.00 40.69
CA MET A 106 16.40 2.90 39.54
C MET A 106 15.59 2.29 38.39
N PHE A 107 15.82 1.02 38.08
CA PHE A 107 15.09 0.29 37.07
C PHE A 107 13.58 0.29 37.31
N ALA A 108 13.16 -0.01 38.55
CA ALA A 108 11.74 0.00 38.91
C ALA A 108 11.10 1.39 38.73
N ALA A 109 11.81 2.46 39.14
CA ALA A 109 11.34 3.84 38.97
C ALA A 109 11.20 4.25 37.48
N ASP A 110 12.10 3.80 36.63
CA ASP A 110 12.05 4.10 35.20
C ASP A 110 10.94 3.31 34.48
N VAL A 111 10.70 2.05 34.84
CA VAL A 111 9.60 1.22 34.32
C VAL A 111 8.25 1.69 34.87
N GLU A 112 8.21 2.27 36.07
CA GLU A 112 6.99 2.83 36.69
C GLU A 112 6.32 3.87 35.78
N GLU A 113 7.10 4.66 35.03
CA GLU A 113 6.61 5.64 34.06
C GLU A 113 5.71 5.01 32.99
N TYR A 114 6.02 3.80 32.54
CA TYR A 114 5.19 3.06 31.58
C TYR A 114 3.80 2.73 32.13
N MET A 115 3.76 2.32 33.39
CA MET A 115 2.53 1.99 34.11
C MET A 115 1.72 3.25 34.42
N ARG A 116 2.39 4.32 34.87
CA ARG A 116 1.76 5.61 35.14
C ARG A 116 1.08 6.21 33.92
N ARG A 117 1.66 6.03 32.73
CA ARG A 117 1.07 6.46 31.45
C ARG A 117 0.05 5.48 30.87
N GLY A 118 -0.18 4.33 31.51
CA GLY A 118 -1.13 3.33 31.03
C GLY A 118 -0.74 2.68 29.70
N LEU A 119 0.57 2.46 29.44
CA LEU A 119 1.08 1.96 28.16
C LEU A 119 1.16 0.45 28.08
N VAL A 120 1.17 -0.26 29.21
CA VAL A 120 1.55 -1.66 29.30
C VAL A 120 0.55 -2.52 30.06
N ASN A 121 0.56 -3.82 29.75
CA ASN A 121 -0.19 -4.87 30.44
C ASN A 121 0.75 -5.86 31.16
N LEU A 122 1.98 -6.01 30.64
CA LEU A 122 3.01 -6.86 31.22
C LEU A 122 4.33 -6.08 31.23
N VAL A 123 5.04 -6.19 32.33
CA VAL A 123 6.36 -5.60 32.51
C VAL A 123 7.34 -6.64 33.03
N GLY A 124 8.57 -6.53 32.62
CA GLY A 124 9.65 -7.39 33.07
C GLY A 124 11.00 -6.76 32.78
N GLY A 125 12.03 -7.56 32.63
CA GLY A 125 13.36 -7.09 32.31
C GLY A 125 14.06 -8.01 31.32
N CYS A 126 15.13 -7.51 30.70
CA CYS A 126 15.98 -8.23 29.78
C CYS A 126 17.45 -8.20 30.28
N CYS A 127 18.42 -7.83 29.46
CA CYS A 127 19.81 -7.87 29.81
C CYS A 127 20.16 -7.02 31.04
N GLY A 128 20.99 -7.57 31.92
CA GLY A 128 21.38 -6.91 33.17
C GLY A 128 20.37 -7.00 34.31
N THR A 129 19.12 -7.40 34.06
CA THR A 129 18.14 -7.55 35.12
C THR A 129 18.33 -8.84 35.93
N THR A 130 18.10 -8.77 37.21
CA THR A 130 18.24 -9.87 38.18
C THR A 130 16.90 -10.09 38.89
N PRO A 131 16.74 -11.18 39.68
CA PRO A 131 15.56 -11.35 40.52
C PRO A 131 15.22 -10.15 41.41
N LEU A 132 16.22 -9.39 41.87
CA LEU A 132 16.00 -8.19 42.68
C LEU A 132 15.33 -7.07 41.88
N HIS A 133 15.64 -6.90 40.60
CA HIS A 133 14.96 -5.94 39.73
C HIS A 133 13.48 -6.29 39.59
N ILE A 134 13.17 -7.56 39.36
CA ILE A 134 11.80 -8.05 39.26
C ILE A 134 11.06 -7.93 40.60
N PHE A 135 11.75 -8.17 41.70
CA PHE A 135 11.19 -7.98 43.05
C PHE A 135 10.77 -6.53 43.32
N GLU A 136 11.61 -5.55 42.91
CA GLU A 136 11.25 -4.12 43.05
C GLU A 136 10.06 -3.75 42.16
N LEU A 137 9.99 -4.27 40.91
CA LEU A 137 8.80 -4.10 40.07
C LEU A 137 7.55 -4.70 40.70
N ALA A 138 7.65 -5.89 41.28
CA ALA A 138 6.50 -6.56 41.89
C ALA A 138 5.88 -5.78 43.06
N LYS A 139 6.66 -4.94 43.74
CA LYS A 139 6.16 -4.09 44.81
C LYS A 139 5.22 -2.98 44.31
N ILE A 140 5.43 -2.51 43.12
CA ILE A 140 4.73 -1.31 42.59
C ILE A 140 3.66 -1.64 41.56
N VAL A 141 3.75 -2.80 40.85
CA VAL A 141 2.87 -3.15 39.75
C VAL A 141 1.37 -3.12 40.13
N ASN A 142 1.02 -3.51 41.34
CA ASN A 142 -0.36 -3.55 41.83
C ASN A 142 -0.97 -2.16 42.09
N ASN A 143 -0.14 -1.10 42.09
CA ASN A 143 -0.60 0.28 42.26
C ASN A 143 -1.18 0.88 40.95
N TYR A 144 -1.04 0.20 39.85
CA TYR A 144 -1.40 0.72 38.52
C TYR A 144 -2.45 -0.16 37.83
N THR A 145 -3.35 0.49 37.10
CA THR A 145 -4.31 -0.20 36.23
C THR A 145 -3.62 -0.58 34.92
N PRO A 146 -3.76 -1.83 34.46
CA PRO A 146 -3.23 -2.23 33.17
C PRO A 146 -3.80 -1.38 32.02
N ARG A 147 -3.04 -1.24 30.92
CA ARG A 147 -3.50 -0.57 29.70
C ARG A 147 -4.85 -1.16 29.26
N PRO A 148 -5.89 -0.34 29.03
CA PRO A 148 -7.14 -0.80 28.47
C PRO A 148 -6.92 -1.32 27.04
N LEU A 149 -7.59 -2.42 26.68
CA LEU A 149 -7.56 -2.89 25.31
C LEU A 149 -8.48 -1.99 24.45
N PRO A 150 -7.98 -1.40 23.36
CA PRO A 150 -8.82 -0.61 22.48
C PRO A 150 -9.83 -1.50 21.76
N GLN A 151 -10.91 -0.89 21.28
CA GLN A 151 -11.79 -1.57 20.32
C GLN A 151 -11.05 -1.83 19.02
N ARG A 152 -11.36 -2.96 18.37
CA ARG A 152 -10.79 -3.32 17.06
C ARG A 152 -11.11 -2.23 16.04
N ARG A 153 -10.08 -1.80 15.32
CA ARG A 153 -10.18 -0.81 14.24
C ARG A 153 -10.23 -1.56 12.92
N HIS A 154 -11.33 -1.47 12.21
CA HIS A 154 -11.45 -2.06 10.87
C HIS A 154 -10.75 -1.17 9.84
N VAL A 155 -9.43 -1.13 9.89
CA VAL A 155 -8.58 -0.35 8.97
C VAL A 155 -7.65 -1.29 8.23
N THR A 156 -7.68 -1.23 6.91
CA THR A 156 -6.71 -1.96 6.08
C THR A 156 -5.32 -1.38 6.32
N CYS A 157 -4.46 -2.18 6.90
CA CYS A 157 -3.05 -1.88 7.10
C CYS A 157 -2.21 -2.90 6.35
N LEU A 158 -1.34 -2.44 5.47
CA LEU A 158 -0.33 -3.23 4.79
C LEU A 158 1.06 -2.78 5.26
N SER A 159 2.09 -3.56 5.01
CA SER A 159 3.45 -3.14 5.36
C SER A 159 4.53 -3.79 4.49
N GLY A 160 5.52 -3.00 4.16
CA GLY A 160 6.89 -3.43 3.91
C GLY A 160 7.72 -3.15 5.15
N LEU A 161 8.76 -2.31 5.02
CA LEU A 161 9.49 -1.74 6.17
C LEU A 161 8.72 -0.58 6.81
N GLU A 162 7.84 0.07 6.04
CA GLU A 162 6.90 1.09 6.50
C GLU A 162 5.46 0.54 6.51
N GLN A 163 4.60 1.13 7.34
CA GLN A 163 3.17 0.81 7.34
C GLN A 163 2.44 1.66 6.30
N LEU A 164 1.63 1.03 5.47
CA LEU A 164 0.65 1.69 4.61
C LEU A 164 -0.75 1.51 5.21
N ARG A 165 -1.40 2.62 5.56
CA ARG A 165 -2.78 2.63 6.05
C ARG A 165 -3.72 3.13 4.95
N ILE A 166 -4.77 2.38 4.66
CA ILE A 166 -5.78 2.74 3.65
C ILE A 166 -7.04 3.19 4.37
N VAL A 167 -7.15 4.50 4.54
CA VAL A 167 -8.25 5.18 5.24
C VAL A 167 -8.85 6.25 4.32
N PRO A 168 -10.11 6.67 4.54
CA PRO A 168 -10.77 7.65 3.68
C PRO A 168 -10.06 9.00 3.59
N GLU A 169 -9.30 9.35 4.63
CA GLU A 169 -8.55 10.61 4.73
C GLU A 169 -7.18 10.53 4.07
N ALA A 170 -6.73 9.33 3.68
CA ALA A 170 -5.46 9.15 2.96
C ALA A 170 -5.64 9.36 1.46
N ASN A 171 -4.52 9.61 0.78
CA ASN A 171 -4.50 9.68 -0.67
C ASN A 171 -4.84 8.33 -1.30
N PHE A 172 -5.30 8.38 -2.56
CA PHE A 172 -5.50 7.20 -3.40
C PHE A 172 -4.22 6.38 -3.50
N VAL A 173 -4.34 5.04 -3.47
CA VAL A 173 -3.19 4.14 -3.46
C VAL A 173 -2.85 3.69 -4.87
N ASN A 174 -1.66 4.05 -5.33
CA ASN A 174 -1.11 3.59 -6.62
C ASN A 174 -0.39 2.26 -6.44
N VAL A 175 -0.81 1.24 -7.21
CA VAL A 175 -0.13 -0.05 -7.31
C VAL A 175 0.65 -0.08 -8.61
N GLY A 176 1.98 -0.16 -8.52
CA GLY A 176 2.86 -0.14 -9.69
C GLY A 176 2.76 -1.44 -10.48
N GLU A 177 2.54 -1.35 -11.79
CA GLU A 177 2.28 -2.49 -12.70
C GLU A 177 3.49 -2.96 -13.54
N ARG A 178 4.67 -2.34 -13.37
CA ARG A 178 5.80 -2.57 -14.32
C ARG A 178 6.65 -3.79 -13.99
N THR A 179 6.55 -4.35 -12.79
CA THR A 179 7.18 -5.60 -12.34
C THR A 179 6.32 -6.84 -12.66
N ASN A 180 5.64 -6.78 -13.80
CA ASN A 180 4.78 -7.82 -14.34
C ASN A 180 5.32 -8.28 -15.71
N VAL A 181 5.66 -9.56 -15.83
CA VAL A 181 6.25 -10.13 -17.06
C VAL A 181 5.28 -10.10 -18.26
N ALA A 182 3.97 -10.14 -18.02
CA ALA A 182 2.97 -10.00 -19.09
C ALA A 182 2.79 -8.54 -19.53
N GLY A 183 2.96 -7.58 -18.60
CA GLY A 183 2.74 -6.14 -18.83
C GLY A 183 3.97 -5.36 -19.24
N SER A 184 5.20 -5.89 -19.04
CA SER A 184 6.47 -5.19 -19.27
C SER A 184 7.46 -6.06 -20.04
N ALA A 185 7.65 -5.77 -21.32
CA ALA A 185 8.61 -6.49 -22.16
C ALA A 185 10.06 -6.40 -21.64
N LYS A 186 10.46 -5.23 -21.07
CA LYS A 186 11.76 -5.06 -20.42
C LYS A 186 11.90 -6.00 -19.22
N PHE A 187 10.94 -5.99 -18.32
CA PHE A 187 10.96 -6.82 -17.13
C PHE A 187 10.95 -8.33 -17.48
N ALA A 188 10.08 -8.75 -18.41
CA ALA A 188 10.02 -10.14 -18.89
C ALA A 188 11.37 -10.63 -19.42
N ARG A 189 12.06 -9.82 -20.23
CA ARG A 189 13.40 -10.15 -20.73
C ARG A 189 14.39 -10.35 -19.60
N LEU A 190 14.43 -9.40 -18.64
CA LEU A 190 15.38 -9.44 -17.52
C LEU A 190 15.17 -10.68 -16.63
N ILE A 191 13.91 -11.04 -16.36
CA ILE A 191 13.61 -12.25 -15.57
C ILE A 191 14.00 -13.52 -16.32
N ARG A 192 13.72 -13.63 -17.63
CA ARG A 192 14.15 -14.79 -18.44
C ARG A 192 15.66 -14.94 -18.51
N GLU A 193 16.37 -13.82 -18.59
CA GLU A 193 17.84 -13.76 -18.58
C GLU A 193 18.45 -13.94 -17.16
N LYS A 194 17.61 -14.05 -16.13
CA LYS A 194 18.00 -14.08 -14.71
C LYS A 194 18.82 -12.86 -14.27
N ASN A 195 18.67 -11.73 -14.97
CA ASN A 195 19.31 -10.45 -14.62
C ASN A 195 18.48 -9.71 -13.57
N TYR A 196 18.44 -10.26 -12.36
CA TYR A 196 17.63 -9.75 -11.27
C TYR A 196 18.10 -8.39 -10.75
N GLU A 197 19.40 -8.07 -10.83
CA GLU A 197 19.93 -6.77 -10.39
C GLU A 197 19.35 -5.63 -11.26
N GLU A 198 19.30 -5.79 -12.58
CA GLU A 198 18.68 -4.80 -13.44
C GLU A 198 17.14 -4.83 -13.30
N ALA A 199 16.55 -6.00 -13.04
CA ALA A 199 15.10 -6.11 -12.77
C ALA A 199 14.68 -5.32 -11.53
N LEU A 200 15.52 -5.25 -10.47
CA LEU A 200 15.29 -4.39 -9.30
C LEU A 200 15.18 -2.90 -9.66
N SER A 201 15.90 -2.44 -10.70
CA SER A 201 15.78 -1.04 -11.15
C SER A 201 14.37 -0.70 -11.62
N VAL A 202 13.63 -1.69 -12.16
CA VAL A 202 12.22 -1.50 -12.57
C VAL A 202 11.32 -1.32 -11.35
N ALA A 203 11.56 -2.08 -10.29
CA ALA A 203 10.81 -1.93 -9.03
C ALA A 203 11.14 -0.58 -8.36
N ARG A 204 12.42 -0.21 -8.28
CA ARG A 204 12.87 1.07 -7.71
C ARG A 204 12.24 2.26 -8.42
N ALA A 205 12.28 2.29 -9.76
CA ALA A 205 11.70 3.37 -10.54
C ALA A 205 10.19 3.56 -10.29
N GLN A 206 9.45 2.50 -9.97
CA GLN A 206 8.03 2.61 -9.61
C GLN A 206 7.83 3.27 -8.24
N VAL A 207 8.65 2.89 -7.24
CA VAL A 207 8.58 3.50 -5.90
C VAL A 207 8.98 4.98 -5.97
N GLU A 208 10.04 5.32 -6.70
CA GLU A 208 10.47 6.70 -6.95
C GLU A 208 9.38 7.52 -7.67
N ALA A 209 8.62 6.89 -8.56
CA ALA A 209 7.48 7.52 -9.24
C ALA A 209 6.21 7.58 -8.37
N GLY A 210 6.27 7.20 -7.09
CA GLY A 210 5.17 7.33 -6.13
C GLY A 210 4.24 6.11 -6.01
N ALA A 211 4.66 4.93 -6.47
CA ALA A 211 3.91 3.71 -6.18
C ALA A 211 3.91 3.40 -4.67
N ASN A 212 2.73 3.20 -4.11
CA ASN A 212 2.54 2.86 -2.70
C ASN A 212 2.59 1.36 -2.44
N ILE A 213 2.37 0.55 -3.48
CA ILE A 213 2.46 -0.91 -3.51
C ILE A 213 3.16 -1.29 -4.81
N VAL A 214 3.98 -2.32 -4.81
CA VAL A 214 4.60 -2.87 -6.04
C VAL A 214 3.96 -4.21 -6.36
N ASP A 215 3.30 -4.30 -7.51
CA ASP A 215 2.75 -5.55 -8.03
C ASP A 215 3.85 -6.38 -8.71
N VAL A 216 3.95 -7.66 -8.35
CA VAL A 216 4.96 -8.59 -8.88
C VAL A 216 4.27 -9.80 -9.48
N CYS A 217 4.39 -9.97 -10.81
CA CYS A 217 3.85 -11.09 -11.54
C CYS A 217 4.93 -11.79 -12.39
N MET A 218 5.01 -13.12 -12.24
CA MET A 218 5.97 -13.99 -12.95
C MET A 218 5.27 -14.98 -13.89
N ASP A 219 4.02 -14.69 -14.28
CA ASP A 219 3.22 -15.58 -15.12
C ASP A 219 3.63 -15.52 -16.60
N ASP A 220 4.57 -16.37 -16.97
CA ASP A 220 5.05 -16.55 -18.33
C ASP A 220 5.35 -18.05 -18.57
N GLY A 221 5.03 -18.55 -19.77
CA GLY A 221 5.22 -19.96 -20.11
C GLY A 221 6.67 -20.42 -20.19
N LEU A 222 7.64 -19.48 -20.26
CA LEU A 222 9.07 -19.76 -20.35
C LEU A 222 9.81 -19.50 -19.04
N ILE A 223 9.10 -19.15 -17.95
CA ILE A 223 9.66 -18.83 -16.64
C ILE A 223 9.19 -19.88 -15.63
N ASP A 224 10.11 -20.39 -14.80
CA ASP A 224 9.74 -21.09 -13.58
C ASP A 224 9.19 -20.07 -12.59
N GLY A 225 7.85 -19.93 -12.55
CA GLY A 225 7.17 -18.92 -11.76
C GLY A 225 7.50 -18.97 -10.26
N PRO A 226 7.42 -20.13 -9.59
CA PRO A 226 7.80 -20.27 -8.19
C PRO A 226 9.25 -19.89 -7.91
N GLU A 227 10.22 -20.34 -8.72
CA GLU A 227 11.62 -20.00 -8.57
C GLU A 227 11.84 -18.48 -8.74
N ALA A 228 11.34 -17.91 -9.82
CA ALA A 228 11.50 -16.50 -10.14
C ALA A 228 10.85 -15.58 -9.09
N MET A 229 9.63 -15.93 -8.64
CA MET A 229 8.94 -15.18 -7.58
C MET A 229 9.74 -15.18 -6.28
N ARG A 230 10.21 -16.35 -5.85
CA ARG A 230 11.03 -16.49 -4.64
C ARG A 230 12.31 -15.64 -4.73
N ASP A 231 13.04 -15.80 -5.81
CA ASP A 231 14.37 -15.19 -5.95
C ASP A 231 14.26 -13.66 -6.08
N PHE A 232 13.30 -13.18 -6.86
CA PHE A 232 13.08 -11.75 -7.02
C PHE A 232 12.58 -11.08 -5.72
N LEU A 233 11.61 -11.66 -5.02
CA LEU A 233 11.13 -11.14 -3.74
C LEU A 233 12.20 -11.17 -2.65
N ASN A 234 13.09 -12.17 -2.68
CA ASN A 234 14.23 -12.22 -1.77
C ASN A 234 15.19 -11.06 -1.99
N LEU A 235 15.46 -10.71 -3.24
CA LEU A 235 16.33 -9.58 -3.60
C LEU A 235 15.66 -8.25 -3.30
N MET A 236 14.37 -8.07 -3.64
CA MET A 236 13.59 -6.88 -3.24
C MET A 236 13.65 -6.63 -1.73
N GLY A 237 13.54 -7.69 -0.92
CA GLY A 237 13.63 -7.60 0.54
C GLY A 237 15.00 -7.18 1.08
N SER A 238 16.06 -7.21 0.27
CA SER A 238 17.40 -6.71 0.64
C SER A 238 17.63 -5.24 0.26
N GLU A 239 16.72 -4.64 -0.53
CA GLU A 239 16.79 -3.25 -0.98
C GLU A 239 15.85 -2.36 -0.15
N PRO A 240 16.37 -1.55 0.80
CA PRO A 240 15.52 -0.77 1.72
C PRO A 240 14.56 0.19 1.01
N GLU A 241 14.99 0.78 -0.10
CA GLU A 241 14.18 1.75 -0.87
C GLU A 241 12.93 1.09 -1.48
N ILE A 242 13.08 -0.15 -1.99
CA ILE A 242 11.98 -0.89 -2.59
C ILE A 242 11.14 -1.56 -1.50
N SER A 243 11.78 -2.15 -0.51
CA SER A 243 11.10 -2.88 0.57
C SER A 243 10.39 -1.97 1.58
N ALA A 244 10.54 -0.63 1.48
CA ALA A 244 9.75 0.32 2.25
C ALA A 244 8.25 0.13 2.03
N VAL A 245 7.82 -0.13 0.79
CA VAL A 245 6.41 -0.32 0.43
C VAL A 245 6.00 -1.79 0.48
N PRO A 246 4.71 -2.10 0.75
CA PRO A 246 4.20 -3.46 0.65
C PRO A 246 4.20 -3.99 -0.79
N VAL A 247 4.22 -5.31 -0.92
CA VAL A 247 4.20 -6.03 -2.19
C VAL A 247 2.81 -6.61 -2.45
N MET A 248 2.34 -6.52 -3.69
CA MET A 248 1.21 -7.31 -4.21
C MET A 248 1.79 -8.49 -5.00
N ILE A 249 1.48 -9.71 -4.56
CA ILE A 249 1.93 -10.96 -5.20
C ILE A 249 0.85 -11.34 -6.19
N ASP A 250 1.16 -11.28 -7.48
CA ASP A 250 0.22 -11.53 -8.58
C ASP A 250 0.55 -12.82 -9.33
N SER A 251 -0.40 -13.71 -9.42
CA SER A 251 -0.34 -14.89 -10.28
C SER A 251 -1.70 -15.55 -10.46
N SER A 252 -1.89 -16.16 -11.61
CA SER A 252 -3.00 -17.08 -11.90
C SER A 252 -2.83 -18.46 -11.25
N LYS A 253 -1.61 -18.80 -10.74
CA LYS A 253 -1.25 -20.10 -10.20
C LYS A 253 -1.04 -20.01 -8.70
N TRP A 254 -1.78 -20.83 -7.94
CA TRP A 254 -1.68 -20.84 -6.48
C TRP A 254 -0.27 -21.13 -5.96
N GLU A 255 0.46 -22.05 -6.59
CA GLU A 255 1.84 -22.42 -6.20
C GLU A 255 2.81 -21.23 -6.24
N VAL A 256 2.63 -20.29 -7.20
CA VAL A 256 3.43 -19.07 -7.32
C VAL A 256 3.06 -18.10 -6.20
N LEU A 257 1.74 -17.90 -5.96
CA LEU A 257 1.23 -17.05 -4.88
C LEU A 257 1.74 -17.55 -3.52
N GLU A 258 1.61 -18.84 -3.24
CA GLU A 258 2.06 -19.40 -1.96
C GLU A 258 3.58 -19.30 -1.79
N THR A 259 4.35 -19.51 -2.85
CA THR A 259 5.81 -19.33 -2.82
C THR A 259 6.17 -17.87 -2.47
N GLY A 260 5.49 -16.90 -3.08
CA GLY A 260 5.65 -15.48 -2.75
C GLY A 260 5.30 -15.18 -1.28
N LEU A 261 4.16 -15.69 -0.80
CA LEU A 261 3.72 -15.53 0.59
C LEU A 261 4.71 -16.09 1.63
N ARG A 262 5.48 -17.12 1.27
CA ARG A 262 6.51 -17.69 2.16
C ARG A 262 7.74 -16.82 2.33
N VAL A 263 8.04 -15.92 1.38
CA VAL A 263 9.29 -15.16 1.37
C VAL A 263 9.10 -13.65 1.50
N VAL A 264 7.91 -13.12 1.17
CA VAL A 264 7.64 -11.68 1.26
C VAL A 264 7.76 -11.18 2.70
N GLN A 265 8.29 -9.97 2.86
CA GLN A 265 8.34 -9.29 4.15
C GLN A 265 7.08 -8.44 4.37
N GLY A 266 6.67 -8.32 5.64
CA GLY A 266 5.54 -7.49 6.02
C GLY A 266 4.19 -8.13 5.72
N LYS A 267 3.16 -7.30 5.69
CA LYS A 267 1.80 -7.68 5.32
C LYS A 267 1.54 -7.31 3.87
N SER A 268 1.57 -8.31 3.00
CA SER A 268 1.39 -8.22 1.55
C SER A 268 -0.07 -8.30 1.11
N VAL A 269 -0.30 -8.18 -0.19
CA VAL A 269 -1.58 -8.45 -0.86
C VAL A 269 -1.40 -9.61 -1.81
N VAL A 270 -2.37 -10.51 -1.87
CA VAL A 270 -2.47 -11.56 -2.89
C VAL A 270 -3.40 -11.11 -4.01
N ASN A 271 -2.97 -11.18 -5.24
CA ASN A 271 -3.76 -10.92 -6.44
C ASN A 271 -3.74 -12.20 -7.32
N SER A 272 -4.77 -13.00 -7.36
CA SER A 272 -6.08 -12.87 -6.74
C SER A 272 -6.71 -14.23 -6.42
N ILE A 273 -7.82 -14.20 -5.69
CA ILE A 273 -8.73 -15.35 -5.54
C ILE A 273 -10.10 -15.03 -6.14
N SER A 274 -10.86 -16.06 -6.50
CA SER A 274 -12.21 -15.89 -7.06
C SER A 274 -13.06 -17.15 -6.83
N LEU A 275 -14.37 -17.04 -7.06
CA LEU A 275 -15.31 -18.16 -7.01
C LEU A 275 -15.31 -19.04 -8.28
N LYS A 276 -14.40 -18.79 -9.24
CA LYS A 276 -14.32 -19.52 -10.51
C LYS A 276 -14.19 -21.04 -10.31
N GLU A 277 -13.42 -21.47 -9.32
CA GLU A 277 -13.17 -22.88 -9.00
C GLU A 277 -14.10 -23.40 -7.88
N GLY A 278 -15.16 -22.63 -7.56
CA GLY A 278 -16.14 -22.95 -6.54
C GLY A 278 -15.78 -22.50 -5.12
N GLU A 279 -16.77 -22.59 -4.21
CA GLU A 279 -16.67 -22.05 -2.85
C GLU A 279 -15.63 -22.75 -1.99
N GLN A 280 -15.46 -24.05 -2.15
CA GLN A 280 -14.51 -24.84 -1.32
C GLN A 280 -13.07 -24.38 -1.55
N GLU A 281 -12.67 -24.27 -2.82
CA GLU A 281 -11.32 -23.83 -3.19
C GLU A 281 -11.11 -22.36 -2.82
N PHE A 282 -12.11 -21.52 -3.06
CA PHE A 282 -12.09 -20.10 -2.68
C PHE A 282 -11.83 -19.92 -1.18
N LEU A 283 -12.57 -20.59 -0.31
CA LEU A 283 -12.39 -20.54 1.14
C LEU A 283 -11.09 -21.20 1.60
N HIS A 284 -10.67 -22.27 0.93
CA HIS A 284 -9.38 -22.91 1.22
C HIS A 284 -8.21 -21.91 1.02
N ARG A 285 -8.16 -21.27 -0.13
CA ARG A 285 -7.15 -20.24 -0.44
C ARG A 285 -7.25 -19.04 0.50
N ALA A 286 -8.45 -18.57 0.80
CA ALA A 286 -8.67 -17.47 1.75
C ALA A 286 -8.10 -17.78 3.14
N ARG A 287 -8.34 -18.98 3.67
CA ARG A 287 -7.77 -19.43 4.96
C ARG A 287 -6.24 -19.47 4.95
N LEU A 288 -5.64 -19.90 3.83
CA LEU A 288 -4.18 -19.87 3.67
C LEU A 288 -3.64 -18.45 3.64
N ILE A 289 -4.26 -17.53 2.86
CA ILE A 289 -3.90 -16.12 2.81
C ILE A 289 -3.97 -15.49 4.20
N ARG A 290 -5.07 -15.71 4.93
CA ARG A 290 -5.23 -15.25 6.32
C ARG A 290 -4.11 -15.78 7.23
N ARG A 291 -3.74 -17.07 7.10
CA ARG A 291 -2.65 -17.69 7.87
C ARG A 291 -1.30 -17.04 7.58
N TYR A 292 -1.06 -16.63 6.33
CA TYR A 292 0.13 -15.87 5.95
C TYR A 292 0.06 -14.39 6.35
N GLY A 293 -1.10 -13.90 6.79
CA GLY A 293 -1.32 -12.54 7.23
C GLY A 293 -1.43 -11.52 6.11
N ALA A 294 -1.79 -11.95 4.90
CA ALA A 294 -1.95 -11.07 3.75
C ALA A 294 -3.41 -10.62 3.56
N ALA A 295 -3.61 -9.50 2.88
CA ALA A 295 -4.88 -9.11 2.30
C ALA A 295 -5.09 -9.83 0.96
N ALA A 296 -6.34 -9.90 0.48
CA ALA A 296 -6.67 -10.60 -0.76
C ALA A 296 -7.44 -9.70 -1.73
N VAL A 297 -6.98 -9.62 -2.96
CA VAL A 297 -7.80 -9.18 -4.08
C VAL A 297 -8.78 -10.31 -4.42
N VAL A 298 -10.07 -9.97 -4.43
CA VAL A 298 -11.16 -10.87 -4.79
C VAL A 298 -11.72 -10.42 -6.13
N MET A 299 -11.32 -11.11 -7.20
CA MET A 299 -11.86 -10.85 -8.52
C MET A 299 -13.32 -11.29 -8.59
N LEU A 300 -14.16 -10.49 -9.19
CA LEU A 300 -15.57 -10.83 -9.39
C LEU A 300 -15.74 -11.79 -10.58
N PHE A 301 -15.32 -13.00 -10.34
CA PHE A 301 -15.44 -14.18 -11.19
C PHE A 301 -16.11 -15.29 -10.39
N ASP A 302 -17.09 -15.98 -10.97
CA ASP A 302 -17.66 -17.20 -10.41
C ASP A 302 -17.71 -18.33 -11.42
N GLU A 303 -18.43 -19.39 -11.12
CA GLU A 303 -18.57 -20.58 -11.95
C GLU A 303 -19.23 -20.28 -13.32
N GLN A 304 -19.96 -19.15 -13.44
CA GLN A 304 -20.58 -18.69 -14.69
C GLN A 304 -19.63 -17.81 -15.52
N GLY A 305 -18.45 -17.46 -14.97
CA GLY A 305 -17.46 -16.61 -15.61
C GLY A 305 -17.31 -15.23 -14.99
N GLN A 306 -16.74 -14.33 -15.75
CA GLN A 306 -16.44 -12.96 -15.33
C GLN A 306 -17.74 -12.15 -15.18
N ALA A 307 -17.88 -11.44 -14.05
CA ALA A 307 -18.97 -10.50 -13.87
C ALA A 307 -18.71 -9.24 -14.72
N ASP A 308 -19.47 -9.08 -15.78
CA ASP A 308 -19.35 -8.00 -16.76
C ASP A 308 -20.36 -6.87 -16.53
N THR A 309 -21.60 -7.20 -16.17
CA THR A 309 -22.67 -6.24 -15.90
C THR A 309 -22.73 -5.81 -14.43
N TYR A 310 -23.30 -4.64 -14.18
CA TYR A 310 -23.54 -4.12 -12.83
C TYR A 310 -24.21 -5.15 -11.91
N ALA A 311 -25.30 -5.79 -12.38
CA ALA A 311 -26.04 -6.76 -11.58
C ALA A 311 -25.17 -7.96 -11.17
N ARG A 312 -24.40 -8.50 -12.11
CA ARG A 312 -23.49 -9.62 -11.85
C ARG A 312 -22.35 -9.23 -10.91
N LYS A 313 -21.80 -8.02 -11.05
CA LYS A 313 -20.77 -7.52 -10.15
C LYS A 313 -21.26 -7.49 -8.70
N ILE A 314 -22.47 -7.00 -8.46
CA ILE A 314 -23.08 -6.96 -7.13
C ILE A 314 -23.35 -8.35 -6.58
N GLU A 315 -23.95 -9.23 -7.38
CA GLU A 315 -24.26 -10.60 -6.97
C GLU A 315 -23.01 -11.36 -6.50
N VAL A 316 -21.96 -11.36 -7.33
CA VAL A 316 -20.70 -12.05 -7.00
C VAL A 316 -19.98 -11.40 -5.82
N ALA A 317 -19.96 -10.06 -5.73
CA ALA A 317 -19.36 -9.36 -4.61
C ALA A 317 -20.05 -9.68 -3.28
N GLN A 318 -21.38 -9.67 -3.27
CA GLN A 318 -22.16 -9.98 -2.07
C GLN A 318 -21.97 -11.43 -1.61
N ARG A 319 -21.96 -12.37 -2.55
CA ARG A 319 -21.71 -13.79 -2.28
C ARG A 319 -20.30 -14.01 -1.71
N ALA A 320 -19.29 -13.46 -2.37
CA ALA A 320 -17.90 -13.59 -1.94
C ALA A 320 -17.67 -12.94 -0.56
N TYR A 321 -18.21 -11.73 -0.34
CA TYR A 321 -18.11 -11.05 0.95
C TYR A 321 -18.71 -11.87 2.09
N LYS A 322 -19.93 -12.37 1.89
CA LYS A 322 -20.61 -13.20 2.90
C LYS A 322 -19.81 -14.45 3.23
N LEU A 323 -19.34 -15.20 2.22
CA LEU A 323 -18.55 -16.40 2.41
C LEU A 323 -17.27 -16.13 3.21
N LEU A 324 -16.54 -15.08 2.86
CA LEU A 324 -15.28 -14.72 3.53
C LEU A 324 -15.51 -14.29 4.98
N THR A 325 -16.49 -13.41 5.22
CA THR A 325 -16.75 -12.90 6.57
C THR A 325 -17.34 -13.97 7.49
N ASP A 326 -18.20 -14.84 6.98
CA ASP A 326 -18.73 -15.98 7.74
C ASP A 326 -17.62 -16.99 8.10
N ASP A 327 -16.59 -17.14 7.26
CA ASP A 327 -15.40 -17.96 7.53
C ASP A 327 -14.37 -17.24 8.42
N GLY A 328 -14.64 -16.00 8.81
CA GLY A 328 -13.80 -15.19 9.70
C GLY A 328 -12.63 -14.50 9.02
N PHE A 329 -12.62 -14.34 7.68
CA PHE A 329 -11.67 -13.49 6.98
C PHE A 329 -11.92 -12.02 7.34
N PRO A 330 -10.89 -11.21 7.70
CA PRO A 330 -11.09 -9.82 8.07
C PRO A 330 -11.70 -9.01 6.91
N ALA A 331 -12.82 -8.34 7.14
CA ALA A 331 -13.50 -7.56 6.11
C ALA A 331 -12.62 -6.43 5.54
N GLU A 332 -11.78 -5.84 6.40
CA GLU A 332 -10.80 -4.82 6.04
C GLU A 332 -9.65 -5.32 5.14
N ASP A 333 -9.44 -6.62 5.06
CA ASP A 333 -8.42 -7.25 4.20
C ASP A 333 -9.00 -7.81 2.89
N ILE A 334 -10.30 -7.63 2.65
CA ILE A 334 -10.97 -7.93 1.38
C ILE A 334 -10.83 -6.74 0.44
N ILE A 335 -10.25 -6.96 -0.74
CA ILE A 335 -10.07 -5.95 -1.79
C ILE A 335 -10.79 -6.46 -3.04
N PHE A 336 -11.96 -5.92 -3.35
CA PHE A 336 -12.67 -6.33 -4.55
C PHE A 336 -12.05 -5.76 -5.81
N ASP A 337 -11.92 -6.59 -6.85
CA ASP A 337 -11.70 -6.16 -8.24
C ASP A 337 -12.99 -6.45 -9.04
N PRO A 338 -13.82 -5.42 -9.29
CA PRO A 338 -15.03 -5.57 -10.09
C PRO A 338 -14.79 -5.74 -11.58
N ASN A 339 -13.59 -6.08 -12.01
CA ASN A 339 -13.15 -6.28 -13.40
C ASN A 339 -13.29 -5.01 -14.26
N ILE A 340 -12.19 -4.31 -14.47
CA ILE A 340 -12.12 -3.23 -15.47
C ILE A 340 -11.97 -3.88 -16.83
N LEU A 341 -13.00 -3.72 -17.67
CA LEU A 341 -13.10 -4.28 -19.01
C LEU A 341 -12.88 -3.21 -20.07
N ALA A 342 -12.43 -3.62 -21.25
CA ALA A 342 -12.19 -2.72 -22.36
C ALA A 342 -13.51 -2.09 -22.86
N VAL A 343 -13.47 -0.77 -23.09
CA VAL A 343 -14.56 0.00 -23.68
C VAL A 343 -14.18 0.51 -25.08
N ALA A 344 -15.15 1.06 -25.81
CA ALA A 344 -14.99 1.55 -27.19
C ALA A 344 -14.41 0.49 -28.14
N THR A 345 -14.84 -0.75 -27.99
CA THR A 345 -14.40 -1.89 -28.80
C THR A 345 -15.19 -2.07 -30.09
N GLY A 346 -16.23 -1.25 -30.31
CA GLY A 346 -17.19 -1.40 -31.41
C GLY A 346 -18.27 -2.47 -31.15
N ILE A 347 -18.32 -3.04 -29.95
CA ILE A 347 -19.35 -4.00 -29.51
C ILE A 347 -20.25 -3.29 -28.51
N GLU A 348 -21.55 -3.13 -28.83
CA GLU A 348 -22.54 -2.41 -28.03
C GLU A 348 -22.64 -2.93 -26.58
N ALA A 349 -22.52 -4.24 -26.36
CA ALA A 349 -22.53 -4.85 -25.03
C ALA A 349 -21.38 -4.34 -24.12
N HIS A 350 -20.30 -3.81 -24.69
CA HIS A 350 -19.13 -3.32 -23.97
C HIS A 350 -19.22 -1.83 -23.57
N ASP A 351 -20.21 -1.10 -24.10
CA ASP A 351 -20.30 0.36 -23.90
C ASP A 351 -20.55 0.74 -22.45
N ALA A 352 -21.26 -0.11 -21.70
CA ALA A 352 -21.61 0.13 -20.31
C ALA A 352 -20.54 -0.30 -19.30
N TYR A 353 -19.50 -1.00 -19.68
CA TYR A 353 -18.57 -1.66 -18.75
C TYR A 353 -17.90 -0.71 -17.76
N ALA A 354 -17.44 0.45 -18.20
CA ALA A 354 -16.81 1.43 -17.31
C ALA A 354 -17.81 2.05 -16.34
N ARG A 355 -19.01 2.44 -16.82
CA ARG A 355 -20.10 2.93 -15.98
C ARG A 355 -20.52 1.88 -14.95
N ASP A 356 -20.72 0.64 -15.38
CA ASP A 356 -21.14 -0.47 -14.53
C ASP A 356 -20.10 -0.80 -13.45
N PHE A 357 -18.81 -0.64 -13.75
CA PHE A 357 -17.76 -0.71 -12.76
C PHE A 357 -17.91 0.41 -11.70
N ILE A 358 -18.04 1.67 -12.13
CA ILE A 358 -18.16 2.83 -11.24
C ILE A 358 -19.40 2.70 -10.33
N GLU A 359 -20.53 2.26 -10.88
CA GLU A 359 -21.75 2.05 -10.09
C GLU A 359 -21.60 0.86 -9.12
N ALA A 360 -20.91 -0.22 -9.53
CA ALA A 360 -20.60 -1.33 -8.63
C ALA A 360 -19.70 -0.89 -7.46
N VAL A 361 -18.71 -0.03 -7.73
CA VAL A 361 -17.88 0.58 -6.68
C VAL A 361 -18.76 1.30 -5.64
N ARG A 362 -19.67 2.18 -6.08
CA ARG A 362 -20.58 2.90 -5.19
C ARG A 362 -21.43 1.95 -4.35
N TRP A 363 -21.93 0.89 -4.97
CA TRP A 363 -22.76 -0.09 -4.28
C TRP A 363 -21.96 -0.87 -3.24
N ILE A 364 -20.77 -1.39 -3.60
CA ILE A 364 -19.90 -2.15 -2.70
C ILE A 364 -19.51 -1.30 -1.48
N LYS A 365 -19.10 -0.06 -1.69
CA LYS A 365 -18.72 0.84 -0.58
C LYS A 365 -19.87 1.14 0.39
N ARG A 366 -21.11 1.11 -0.07
CA ARG A 366 -22.29 1.34 0.76
C ARG A 366 -22.78 0.09 1.49
N ASN A 367 -22.63 -1.08 0.89
CA ASN A 367 -23.28 -2.30 1.34
C ASN A 367 -22.34 -3.35 1.92
N LEU A 368 -21.04 -3.32 1.59
CA LEU A 368 -20.05 -4.27 2.07
C LEU A 368 -19.01 -3.51 2.94
N PRO A 369 -19.30 -3.31 4.24
CA PRO A 369 -18.51 -2.46 5.10
C PRO A 369 -17.05 -2.95 5.21
N HIS A 370 -16.13 -2.01 5.30
CA HIS A 370 -14.68 -2.18 5.44
C HIS A 370 -13.94 -2.72 4.21
N ALA A 371 -14.62 -3.35 3.24
CA ALA A 371 -14.00 -3.82 2.01
C ALA A 371 -13.39 -2.66 1.21
N LYS A 372 -12.28 -2.96 0.53
CA LYS A 372 -11.57 -2.06 -0.37
C LYS A 372 -11.84 -2.42 -1.82
N ILE A 373 -11.46 -1.53 -2.73
CA ILE A 373 -11.65 -1.73 -4.17
C ILE A 373 -10.36 -1.42 -4.91
N SER A 374 -10.00 -2.33 -5.80
CA SER A 374 -8.89 -2.24 -6.73
C SER A 374 -9.34 -2.48 -8.16
N GLY A 375 -8.43 -2.35 -9.12
CA GLY A 375 -8.64 -2.75 -10.50
C GLY A 375 -7.46 -2.42 -11.40
N GLY A 376 -7.29 -3.20 -12.46
CA GLY A 376 -6.24 -3.01 -13.48
C GLY A 376 -6.67 -2.00 -14.55
N VAL A 377 -6.26 -0.73 -14.42
CA VAL A 377 -6.75 0.38 -15.25
C VAL A 377 -6.33 0.25 -16.72
N SER A 378 -5.18 -0.35 -16.99
CA SER A 378 -4.65 -0.52 -18.35
C SER A 378 -5.57 -1.31 -19.28
N ASN A 379 -6.45 -2.16 -18.72
CA ASN A 379 -7.42 -2.94 -19.48
C ASN A 379 -8.48 -2.07 -20.18
N LEU A 380 -8.89 -0.96 -19.54
CA LEU A 380 -9.93 -0.06 -20.01
C LEU A 380 -9.73 0.39 -21.45
N SER A 381 -8.49 0.78 -21.76
CA SER A 381 -8.09 1.43 -23.02
C SER A 381 -7.48 0.47 -24.04
N PHE A 382 -7.79 -0.82 -23.96
CA PHE A 382 -7.23 -1.85 -24.83
C PHE A 382 -7.47 -1.58 -26.33
N ALA A 383 -8.64 -1.03 -26.68
CA ALA A 383 -9.00 -0.66 -28.05
C ALA A 383 -8.09 0.44 -28.65
N PHE A 384 -7.42 1.22 -27.79
CA PHE A 384 -6.54 2.32 -28.21
C PHE A 384 -5.04 2.00 -28.03
N ARG A 385 -4.65 0.73 -28.06
CA ARG A 385 -3.23 0.36 -28.03
C ARG A 385 -2.47 1.05 -29.16
N GLY A 386 -1.34 1.69 -28.80
CA GLY A 386 -0.54 2.50 -29.73
C GLY A 386 -0.87 4.01 -29.74
N ASN A 387 -1.96 4.44 -29.12
CA ASN A 387 -2.30 5.86 -28.95
C ASN A 387 -2.21 6.25 -27.47
N ASN A 388 -1.01 6.58 -27.00
CA ASN A 388 -0.77 6.85 -25.57
C ASN A 388 -1.57 8.04 -25.06
N ALA A 389 -1.69 9.13 -25.84
CA ALA A 389 -2.41 10.33 -25.41
C ALA A 389 -3.89 10.04 -25.08
N VAL A 390 -4.57 9.27 -25.92
CA VAL A 390 -5.96 8.85 -25.67
C VAL A 390 -6.04 7.91 -24.48
N ARG A 391 -5.10 6.96 -24.36
CA ARG A 391 -5.06 6.02 -23.23
C ARG A 391 -4.87 6.72 -21.89
N GLU A 392 -3.94 7.66 -21.82
CA GLU A 392 -3.67 8.47 -20.62
C GLU A 392 -4.91 9.28 -20.22
N ALA A 393 -5.59 9.91 -21.18
CA ALA A 393 -6.85 10.60 -20.92
C ALA A 393 -7.94 9.65 -20.41
N MET A 394 -8.11 8.48 -21.03
CA MET A 394 -9.08 7.47 -20.59
C MET A 394 -8.80 6.99 -19.16
N HIS A 395 -7.53 6.70 -18.82
CA HIS A 395 -7.15 6.28 -17.47
C HIS A 395 -7.46 7.37 -16.44
N SER A 396 -7.08 8.61 -16.74
CA SER A 396 -7.28 9.74 -15.82
C SER A 396 -8.76 10.06 -15.61
N VAL A 397 -9.57 10.08 -16.66
CA VAL A 397 -11.02 10.31 -16.56
C VAL A 397 -11.72 9.17 -15.81
N PHE A 398 -11.37 7.93 -16.12
CA PHE A 398 -11.94 6.78 -15.40
C PHE A 398 -11.61 6.83 -13.92
N LEU A 399 -10.34 7.03 -13.55
CA LEU A 399 -9.91 7.11 -12.16
C LEU A 399 -10.57 8.27 -11.43
N TYR A 400 -10.72 9.44 -12.08
CA TYR A 400 -11.43 10.57 -11.48
C TYR A 400 -12.83 10.17 -11.01
N HIS A 401 -13.62 9.52 -11.85
CA HIS A 401 -14.98 9.09 -11.50
C HIS A 401 -15.01 7.88 -10.55
N ALA A 402 -14.09 6.93 -10.71
CA ALA A 402 -14.01 5.73 -9.85
C ALA A 402 -13.57 6.08 -8.43
N ILE A 403 -12.62 6.99 -8.25
CA ILE A 403 -12.18 7.50 -6.93
C ILE A 403 -13.34 8.24 -6.23
N GLN A 404 -14.06 9.08 -6.95
CA GLN A 404 -15.26 9.73 -6.40
C GLN A 404 -16.36 8.74 -6.02
N ALA A 405 -16.43 7.60 -6.69
CA ALA A 405 -17.34 6.52 -6.33
C ALA A 405 -16.86 5.72 -5.10
N GLY A 406 -15.60 5.87 -4.69
CA GLY A 406 -15.00 5.24 -3.51
C GLY A 406 -13.95 4.17 -3.81
N MET A 407 -13.36 4.13 -5.02
CA MET A 407 -12.24 3.25 -5.34
C MET A 407 -11.03 3.62 -4.48
N ASP A 408 -10.42 2.63 -3.82
CA ASP A 408 -9.34 2.86 -2.84
C ASP A 408 -7.94 2.79 -3.46
N MET A 409 -7.76 1.95 -4.49
CA MET A 409 -6.47 1.74 -5.15
C MET A 409 -6.63 1.30 -6.60
N ALA A 410 -5.57 1.43 -7.40
CA ALA A 410 -5.52 0.90 -8.77
C ALA A 410 -4.15 0.39 -9.15
N ILE A 411 -4.13 -0.67 -9.95
CA ILE A 411 -2.95 -1.16 -10.65
C ILE A 411 -2.82 -0.31 -11.92
N VAL A 412 -1.83 0.58 -11.92
CA VAL A 412 -1.64 1.58 -12.98
C VAL A 412 -0.19 2.02 -13.05
N ASN A 413 0.27 2.42 -14.25
CA ASN A 413 1.54 3.14 -14.38
C ASN A 413 1.33 4.62 -14.01
N PRO A 414 1.88 5.13 -12.88
CA PRO A 414 1.71 6.52 -12.48
C PRO A 414 2.18 7.54 -13.53
N GLN A 415 3.18 7.16 -14.34
CA GLN A 415 3.71 8.02 -15.42
C GLN A 415 2.74 8.16 -16.62
N MET A 416 1.68 7.35 -16.67
CA MET A 416 0.63 7.41 -17.70
C MET A 416 -0.66 8.08 -17.21
N LEU A 417 -0.58 8.91 -16.20
CA LEU A 417 -1.71 9.67 -15.68
C LEU A 417 -1.51 11.16 -15.97
N GLN A 418 -2.56 11.79 -16.46
CA GLN A 418 -2.64 13.25 -16.66
C GLN A 418 -3.51 13.88 -15.58
N ILE A 419 -3.27 15.14 -15.29
CA ILE A 419 -4.20 15.92 -14.45
C ILE A 419 -5.50 16.08 -15.24
N TYR A 420 -6.63 15.73 -14.63
CA TYR A 420 -7.95 15.76 -15.28
C TYR A 420 -8.28 17.11 -15.94
N SER A 421 -7.96 18.24 -15.28
CA SER A 421 -8.18 19.58 -15.81
C SER A 421 -7.26 19.96 -16.97
N ASP A 422 -6.17 19.24 -17.19
CA ASP A 422 -5.18 19.52 -18.23
C ASP A 422 -5.46 18.73 -19.52
N ILE A 423 -6.43 17.82 -19.47
CA ILE A 423 -6.85 17.07 -20.66
C ILE A 423 -7.50 18.06 -21.65
N GLU A 424 -7.13 17.95 -22.93
CA GLU A 424 -7.69 18.78 -23.97
C GLU A 424 -9.24 18.65 -23.98
N PRO A 425 -9.98 19.79 -23.96
CA PRO A 425 -11.44 19.76 -23.75
C PRO A 425 -12.23 18.89 -24.73
N GLY A 426 -11.83 18.86 -26.00
CA GLY A 426 -12.48 18.04 -27.01
C GLY A 426 -12.23 16.55 -26.83
N LEU A 427 -11.05 16.17 -26.32
CA LEU A 427 -10.74 14.79 -25.93
C LEU A 427 -11.46 14.41 -24.64
N LEU A 428 -11.46 15.30 -23.63
CA LEU A 428 -12.12 15.10 -22.35
C LEU A 428 -13.62 14.79 -22.53
N GLU A 429 -14.34 15.62 -23.31
CA GLU A 429 -15.78 15.40 -23.57
C GLU A 429 -16.04 14.01 -24.15
N ARG A 430 -15.26 13.59 -25.14
CA ARG A 430 -15.46 12.30 -25.83
C ARG A 430 -15.08 11.12 -24.96
N VAL A 431 -14.02 11.26 -24.16
CA VAL A 431 -13.62 10.22 -23.20
C VAL A 431 -14.67 10.08 -22.10
N GLU A 432 -15.22 11.18 -21.58
CA GLU A 432 -16.33 11.13 -20.61
C GLU A 432 -17.58 10.48 -21.19
N ASP A 433 -17.94 10.80 -22.44
CA ASP A 433 -19.08 10.17 -23.12
C ASP A 433 -18.93 8.65 -23.16
N VAL A 434 -17.71 8.13 -23.42
CA VAL A 434 -17.40 6.70 -23.41
C VAL A 434 -17.44 6.12 -21.98
N ILE A 435 -16.71 6.73 -21.04
CA ILE A 435 -16.57 6.19 -19.68
C ILE A 435 -17.90 6.17 -18.93
N LEU A 436 -18.73 7.19 -19.12
CA LEU A 436 -20.04 7.31 -18.46
C LEU A 436 -21.20 6.76 -19.30
N CYS A 437 -20.90 6.22 -20.50
CA CYS A 437 -21.90 5.69 -21.44
C CYS A 437 -23.04 6.70 -21.68
N ARG A 438 -22.70 7.97 -22.00
CA ARG A 438 -23.68 9.07 -22.16
C ARG A 438 -24.41 9.03 -23.48
N ARG A 439 -23.85 8.37 -24.48
CA ARG A 439 -24.30 8.38 -25.87
C ARG A 439 -24.04 7.04 -26.55
N ALA A 440 -24.91 6.63 -27.43
CA ALA A 440 -24.75 5.39 -28.20
C ALA A 440 -23.59 5.47 -29.21
N ASP A 441 -23.28 6.66 -29.76
CA ASP A 441 -22.22 6.90 -30.73
C ASP A 441 -20.86 7.31 -30.07
N ALA A 442 -20.72 7.18 -28.73
CA ALA A 442 -19.55 7.65 -28.00
C ALA A 442 -18.25 7.00 -28.48
N ALA A 443 -18.27 5.68 -28.70
CA ALA A 443 -17.11 4.91 -29.14
C ALA A 443 -16.62 5.34 -30.54
N GLU A 444 -17.56 5.54 -31.48
CA GLU A 444 -17.27 5.99 -32.83
C GLU A 444 -16.66 7.40 -32.85
N ARG A 445 -17.31 8.35 -32.13
CA ARG A 445 -16.82 9.73 -31.99
C ARG A 445 -15.40 9.81 -31.41
N LEU A 446 -15.11 9.00 -30.37
CA LEU A 446 -13.78 8.97 -29.79
C LEU A 446 -12.76 8.39 -30.77
N THR A 447 -13.11 7.34 -31.51
CA THR A 447 -12.25 6.69 -32.50
C THR A 447 -11.91 7.63 -33.64
N GLU A 448 -12.91 8.35 -34.19
CA GLU A 448 -12.68 9.37 -35.23
C GLU A 448 -11.78 10.50 -34.73
N TYR A 449 -12.06 11.00 -33.53
CA TYR A 449 -11.25 12.08 -32.94
C TYR A 449 -9.82 11.62 -32.65
N ALA A 450 -9.63 10.41 -32.13
CA ALA A 450 -8.33 9.82 -31.86
C ALA A 450 -7.44 9.77 -33.11
N SER A 451 -8.03 9.46 -34.28
CA SER A 451 -7.32 9.42 -35.56
C SER A 451 -6.81 10.80 -36.01
N GLN A 452 -7.57 11.87 -35.73
CA GLN A 452 -7.21 13.25 -36.04
C GLN A 452 -6.22 13.80 -35.00
N PHE A 453 -6.47 13.51 -33.73
CA PHE A 453 -5.64 13.93 -32.60
C PHE A 453 -4.20 13.40 -32.71
N THR A 454 -4.02 12.16 -33.12
CA THR A 454 -2.69 11.58 -33.33
C THR A 454 -1.89 12.33 -34.40
N LYS A 455 -2.55 12.79 -35.47
CA LYS A 455 -1.92 13.60 -36.52
C LYS A 455 -1.54 14.99 -36.03
N THR A 456 -2.38 15.62 -35.20
CA THR A 456 -2.16 16.97 -34.67
C THR A 456 -1.11 16.95 -33.55
N ALA A 457 -1.13 15.94 -32.68
CA ALA A 457 -0.16 15.78 -31.59
C ALA A 457 1.26 15.49 -32.11
N ALA A 458 1.39 14.71 -33.20
CA ALA A 458 2.69 14.48 -33.85
C ALA A 458 3.32 15.79 -34.38
N THR A 459 2.50 16.80 -34.63
CA THR A 459 2.94 18.15 -35.05
C THR A 459 3.17 19.09 -33.86
N GLN A 460 2.56 18.81 -32.70
CA GLN A 460 2.64 19.64 -31.48
C GLN A 460 3.58 19.12 -30.39
N THR A 461 4.14 17.91 -30.52
CA THR A 461 5.17 17.39 -29.58
C THR A 461 6.56 18.01 -29.78
N GLN A 462 6.65 19.21 -30.36
CA GLN A 462 7.66 20.17 -29.93
C GLN A 462 7.11 20.80 -28.63
N HIS A 463 7.42 20.21 -27.48
CA HIS A 463 7.40 20.94 -26.21
C HIS A 463 8.18 22.22 -26.44
N THR A 464 7.47 23.31 -26.69
CA THR A 464 8.11 24.62 -26.68
C THR A 464 8.55 24.83 -25.26
N ASP A 465 9.87 24.81 -25.01
CA ASP A 465 10.50 25.24 -23.75
C ASP A 465 10.22 26.72 -23.47
N ALA A 466 9.07 27.23 -23.93
CA ALA A 466 8.66 28.63 -23.78
C ALA A 466 8.65 29.09 -22.31
N TRP A 467 8.31 28.17 -21.40
CA TRP A 467 8.36 28.42 -19.95
C TRP A 467 9.79 28.67 -19.43
N ARG A 468 10.81 28.18 -20.15
CA ARG A 468 12.21 28.41 -19.78
C ARG A 468 12.64 29.87 -19.96
N SER A 469 11.90 30.65 -20.75
CA SER A 469 12.12 32.10 -20.91
C SER A 469 11.50 32.96 -19.79
N GLU A 470 10.68 32.33 -18.91
CA GLU A 470 10.07 33.01 -17.76
C GLU A 470 11.11 33.33 -16.66
N PRO A 471 10.81 34.30 -15.76
CA PRO A 471 11.64 34.57 -14.59
C PRO A 471 11.84 33.32 -13.72
N LEU A 472 13.00 33.20 -13.05
CA LEU A 472 13.43 32.05 -12.29
C LEU A 472 12.36 31.50 -11.31
N GLY A 473 11.67 32.38 -10.57
CA GLY A 473 10.59 31.97 -9.65
C GLY A 473 9.43 31.31 -10.37
N LYS A 474 9.06 31.79 -11.57
CA LYS A 474 7.99 31.19 -12.38
C LYS A 474 8.43 29.87 -13.03
N ARG A 475 9.70 29.72 -13.39
CA ARG A 475 10.24 28.45 -13.89
C ARG A 475 10.19 27.39 -12.80
N ILE A 476 10.59 27.72 -11.58
CA ILE A 476 10.54 26.80 -10.42
C ILE A 476 9.09 26.46 -10.10
N GLU A 477 8.18 27.43 -10.05
CA GLU A 477 6.75 27.21 -9.84
C GLU A 477 6.17 26.25 -10.89
N TYR A 478 6.45 26.49 -12.18
CA TYR A 478 6.01 25.63 -13.27
C TYR A 478 6.59 24.20 -13.14
N ALA A 479 7.90 24.09 -12.89
CA ALA A 479 8.57 22.79 -12.74
C ALA A 479 7.98 21.97 -11.59
N MET A 480 7.69 22.60 -10.45
CA MET A 480 7.07 21.94 -9.29
C MET A 480 5.62 21.56 -9.56
N LEU A 481 4.84 22.41 -10.24
CA LEU A 481 3.46 22.12 -10.60
C LEU A 481 3.32 20.98 -11.61
N LYS A 482 4.26 20.88 -12.54
CA LYS A 482 4.22 19.90 -13.64
C LYS A 482 5.10 18.68 -13.40
N GLY A 483 5.82 18.62 -12.27
CA GLY A 483 6.72 17.51 -11.96
C GLY A 483 7.93 17.41 -12.90
N VAL A 484 8.40 18.52 -13.47
CA VAL A 484 9.55 18.55 -14.38
C VAL A 484 10.84 18.67 -13.57
N ALA A 485 11.63 17.59 -13.51
CA ALA A 485 12.88 17.56 -12.75
C ALA A 485 14.14 17.94 -13.55
N ASP A 486 14.08 17.93 -14.89
CA ASP A 486 15.23 18.03 -15.79
C ASP A 486 16.10 19.30 -15.60
N TYR A 487 15.51 20.37 -15.07
CA TYR A 487 16.17 21.67 -14.92
C TYR A 487 16.35 22.11 -13.46
N ILE A 488 15.98 21.27 -12.48
CA ILE A 488 15.86 21.68 -11.08
C ILE A 488 17.23 22.07 -10.48
N GLU A 489 18.28 21.33 -10.82
CA GLU A 489 19.63 21.65 -10.38
C GLU A 489 20.14 22.97 -10.95
N GLN A 490 19.87 23.20 -12.24
CA GLN A 490 20.28 24.41 -12.94
C GLN A 490 19.58 25.65 -12.34
N ASP A 491 18.25 25.54 -12.13
CA ASP A 491 17.45 26.64 -11.60
C ASP A 491 17.78 26.90 -10.11
N ALA A 492 18.03 25.87 -9.31
CA ALA A 492 18.50 26.00 -7.93
C ALA A 492 19.87 26.68 -7.85
N LEU A 493 20.79 26.34 -8.73
CA LEU A 493 22.14 26.94 -8.81
C LEU A 493 22.07 28.41 -9.25
N GLU A 494 21.20 28.76 -10.22
CA GLU A 494 20.92 30.13 -10.63
C GLU A 494 20.34 30.96 -9.46
N GLY A 495 19.40 30.36 -8.72
CA GLY A 495 18.84 30.95 -7.51
C GLY A 495 19.91 31.22 -6.44
N TYR A 496 20.77 30.24 -6.19
CA TYR A 496 21.87 30.40 -5.25
C TYR A 496 22.84 31.53 -5.65
N ARG A 497 23.23 31.59 -6.93
CA ARG A 497 24.10 32.65 -7.43
C ARG A 497 23.47 34.05 -7.31
N THR A 498 22.14 34.13 -7.48
CA THR A 498 21.40 35.39 -7.42
C THR A 498 21.12 35.84 -5.98
N LEU A 499 20.79 34.92 -5.09
CA LEU A 499 20.37 35.21 -3.71
C LEU A 499 21.50 35.05 -2.68
N GLY A 500 22.62 34.44 -3.05
CA GLY A 500 23.83 34.31 -2.23
C GLY A 500 23.73 33.34 -1.03
N SER A 501 22.57 32.67 -0.84
CA SER A 501 22.32 31.77 0.30
C SER A 501 21.37 30.65 -0.08
N PRO A 502 21.66 29.38 0.27
CA PRO A 502 20.74 28.26 0.08
C PRO A 502 19.41 28.48 0.79
N LEU A 503 19.44 29.03 2.00
CA LEU A 503 18.24 29.33 2.77
C LEU A 503 17.34 30.35 2.05
N ALA A 504 17.93 31.38 1.43
CA ALA A 504 17.18 32.35 0.63
C ALA A 504 16.55 31.74 -0.64
N VAL A 505 17.16 30.72 -1.24
CA VAL A 505 16.56 29.95 -2.35
C VAL A 505 15.33 29.20 -1.87
N ILE A 506 15.43 28.54 -0.71
CA ILE A 506 14.28 27.85 -0.12
C ILE A 506 13.16 28.84 0.18
N ASP A 507 13.42 29.89 0.93
CA ASP A 507 12.41 30.82 1.42
C ASP A 507 11.74 31.66 0.31
N ARG A 508 12.50 32.07 -0.71
CA ARG A 508 12.02 33.03 -1.72
C ARG A 508 11.62 32.41 -3.05
N LEU A 509 12.03 31.15 -3.33
CA LEU A 509 11.74 30.49 -4.59
C LEU A 509 10.96 29.20 -4.38
N LEU A 510 11.43 28.29 -3.51
CA LEU A 510 10.79 26.99 -3.33
C LEU A 510 9.51 27.06 -2.47
N MET A 511 9.55 27.79 -1.35
CA MET A 511 8.38 27.90 -0.46
C MET A 511 7.18 28.57 -1.13
N PRO A 512 7.32 29.68 -1.88
CA PRO A 512 6.19 30.25 -2.62
C PRO A 512 5.64 29.30 -3.71
N ALA A 513 6.50 28.56 -4.39
CA ALA A 513 6.07 27.58 -5.37
C ALA A 513 5.32 26.40 -4.70
N MET A 514 5.79 25.92 -3.54
CA MET A 514 5.08 24.93 -2.74
C MET A 514 3.73 25.43 -2.21
N GLU A 515 3.63 26.70 -1.85
CA GLU A 515 2.36 27.31 -1.43
C GLU A 515 1.32 27.29 -2.56
N VAL A 516 1.74 27.55 -3.81
CA VAL A 516 0.86 27.42 -4.99
C VAL A 516 0.40 25.98 -5.18
N VAL A 517 1.33 24.99 -5.08
CA VAL A 517 0.99 23.57 -5.14
C VAL A 517 0.02 23.19 -4.01
N GLY A 518 0.30 23.65 -2.78
CA GLY A 518 -0.56 23.41 -1.61
C GLY A 518 -1.97 24.00 -1.76
N ASN A 519 -2.08 25.20 -2.27
CA ASN A 519 -3.38 25.86 -2.51
C ASN A 519 -4.19 25.16 -3.59
N LEU A 520 -3.56 24.69 -4.66
CA LEU A 520 -4.22 23.85 -5.66
C LEU A 520 -4.69 22.52 -5.07
N PHE A 521 -3.87 21.88 -4.24
CA PHE A 521 -4.24 20.66 -3.55
C PHE A 521 -5.42 20.89 -2.59
N LEU A 522 -5.42 21.97 -1.81
CA LEU A 522 -6.53 22.35 -0.93
C LEU A 522 -7.80 22.67 -1.73
N SER A 523 -7.70 23.29 -2.89
CA SER A 523 -8.85 23.55 -3.76
C SER A 523 -9.46 22.26 -4.31
N LEU A 524 -8.67 21.22 -4.57
CA LEU A 524 -9.12 19.89 -4.95
C LEU A 524 -9.85 19.17 -3.79
N ILE A 525 -9.39 19.37 -2.55
CA ILE A 525 -10.06 18.83 -1.34
C ILE A 525 -11.41 19.55 -1.10
N HIS A 526 -11.49 20.86 -1.34
CA HIS A 526 -12.75 21.62 -1.19
C HIS A 526 -13.80 21.32 -2.28
N ILE A 527 -13.42 20.77 -3.42
CA ILE A 527 -14.36 20.25 -4.43
C ILE A 527 -15.03 18.95 -3.96
N SER A 528 -14.47 18.24 -3.00
CA SER A 528 -15.04 17.01 -2.42
C SER A 528 -15.98 17.23 -1.22
N GLU A 529 -16.24 18.46 -0.76
CA GLU A 529 -17.20 18.78 0.32
C GLU A 529 -18.34 19.73 -0.08
N PRO A 530 -19.37 19.32 -0.83
CA PRO A 530 -20.61 20.08 -0.90
C PRO A 530 -21.81 19.47 -0.18
N THR A 531 -21.70 18.53 0.79
CA THR A 531 -22.90 17.97 1.42
C THR A 531 -22.79 17.66 2.91
N ARG A 532 -22.18 18.54 3.70
CA ARG A 532 -22.30 18.44 5.17
C ARG A 532 -22.66 19.75 5.87
N ARG A 533 -23.59 20.53 5.29
CA ARG A 533 -24.34 21.56 6.03
C ARG A 533 -25.71 21.74 5.40
N ARG A 534 -26.67 20.93 5.81
CA ARG A 534 -28.11 21.26 6.00
C ARG A 534 -28.84 20.03 6.51
N GLY A 535 -29.16 20.07 7.77
CA GLY A 535 -30.00 19.11 8.47
C GLY A 535 -29.90 19.37 9.95
N ILE A 536 -30.73 20.31 10.40
CA ILE A 536 -31.12 20.50 11.82
C ILE A 536 -31.82 19.23 12.26
#